data_719fba7f199eb6467590309d2558c657
#
_entry.id   719fba7f199eb6467590309d2558c657
#
_cell.length_a   1.000
_cell.length_b   1.000
_cell.length_c   1.000
_cell.angle_alpha   90.00
_cell.angle_beta   90.00
_cell.angle_gamma   90.00
#
_symmetry.space_group_name_H-M   'P 1'
#
loop_
_entity.id
_entity.type
_entity.pdbx_description
1 polymer ?
#
loop_
_entity_poly.entity_id
_entity_poly.type
_entity_poly.pdbx_seq_one_letter_code
_entity_poly.pdbx_strand_id
1 'polypeptide(L)'
;MLDEILDDEKFALLMKMHVYECIDFLLERGVNFSVMANLPLVSFEPSLPDEISGSFSMPVIMFSLGGYTLESARLTQDELSFEAGFGSENFASVVSFPLGAVVQILVENSPILVNFSIYKPKEKQVDHAKKSASVFLQNPKNKDIFKKK
;
A
#
# COMPACT_ATOMS: atom_id res chain seq x y z
N MET A 1 -3.92 -26.52 -1.13
CA MET A 1 -5.16 -25.78 -0.90
C MET A 1 -4.92 -24.42 -0.25
N LEU A 2 -4.24 -24.38 0.86
CA LEU A 2 -3.98 -23.10 1.51
C LEU A 2 -3.17 -22.16 0.63
N ASP A 3 -2.09 -22.66 0.05
CA ASP A 3 -1.25 -21.84 -0.80
C ASP A 3 -2.00 -21.26 -1.97
N GLU A 4 -2.91 -22.02 -2.49
CA GLU A 4 -3.72 -21.58 -3.62
C GLU A 4 -4.63 -20.44 -3.23
N ILE A 5 -5.19 -20.51 -2.04
CA ILE A 5 -6.07 -19.47 -1.55
C ILE A 5 -5.28 -18.21 -1.29
N LEU A 6 -4.14 -18.33 -0.62
CA LEU A 6 -3.35 -17.15 -0.27
C LEU A 6 -2.81 -16.43 -1.50
N ASP A 7 -2.64 -17.16 -2.60
CA ASP A 7 -2.13 -16.59 -3.83
C ASP A 7 -3.23 -16.24 -4.83
N ASP A 8 -4.47 -16.41 -4.47
CA ASP A 8 -5.60 -16.18 -5.36
C ASP A 8 -5.91 -14.69 -5.48
N GLU A 9 -6.14 -14.23 -6.70
CA GLU A 9 -6.40 -12.82 -6.94
C GLU A 9 -7.69 -12.34 -6.30
N LYS A 10 -8.69 -13.20 -6.23
CA LYS A 10 -9.93 -12.81 -5.61
C LYS A 10 -9.77 -12.69 -4.11
N PHE A 11 -8.94 -13.56 -3.53
CA PHE A 11 -8.67 -13.48 -2.11
C PHE A 11 -7.88 -12.21 -1.82
N ALA A 12 -6.93 -11.85 -2.69
CA ALA A 12 -6.17 -10.62 -2.53
C ALA A 12 -7.09 -9.40 -2.60
N LEU A 13 -8.04 -9.43 -3.51
CA LEU A 13 -9.00 -8.33 -3.63
C LEU A 13 -9.87 -8.25 -2.38
N LEU A 14 -10.29 -9.38 -1.87
CA LEU A 14 -11.09 -9.41 -0.66
C LEU A 14 -10.32 -8.80 0.51
N MET A 15 -9.05 -9.17 0.66
CA MET A 15 -8.22 -8.63 1.73
C MET A 15 -8.02 -7.13 1.54
N LYS A 16 -7.82 -6.69 0.31
CA LYS A 16 -7.64 -5.29 0.00
C LYS A 16 -8.88 -4.49 0.41
N MET A 17 -10.06 -5.04 0.13
CA MET A 17 -11.30 -4.38 0.50
C MET A 17 -11.47 -4.30 2.00
N HIS A 18 -11.06 -5.33 2.71
CA HIS A 18 -11.12 -5.34 4.16
C HIS A 18 -10.16 -4.29 4.74
N VAL A 19 -8.97 -4.18 4.16
CA VAL A 19 -8.00 -3.19 4.59
C VAL A 19 -8.60 -1.80 4.37
N TYR A 20 -9.19 -1.57 3.21
CA TYR A 20 -9.80 -0.28 2.89
C TYR A 20 -10.88 0.07 3.92
N GLU A 21 -11.78 -0.84 4.16
CA GLU A 21 -12.89 -0.58 5.06
C GLU A 21 -12.44 -0.38 6.49
N CYS A 22 -11.44 -1.11 6.90
CA CYS A 22 -10.90 -0.98 8.24
C CYS A 22 -10.25 0.39 8.43
N ILE A 23 -9.43 0.81 7.47
CA ILE A 23 -8.77 2.11 7.57
C ILE A 23 -9.81 3.23 7.50
N ASP A 24 -10.77 3.11 6.60
CA ASP A 24 -11.82 4.11 6.46
C ASP A 24 -12.57 4.28 7.78
N PHE A 25 -12.91 3.16 8.42
CA PHE A 25 -13.59 3.17 9.70
C PHE A 25 -12.77 3.91 10.75
N LEU A 26 -11.47 3.62 10.82
CA LEU A 26 -10.61 4.24 11.82
C LEU A 26 -10.42 5.73 11.56
N LEU A 27 -10.31 6.11 10.29
CA LEU A 27 -10.16 7.51 9.94
C LEU A 27 -11.43 8.29 10.26
N GLU A 28 -12.57 7.71 9.99
CA GLU A 28 -13.83 8.38 10.30
C GLU A 28 -14.02 8.58 11.79
N ARG A 29 -13.52 7.65 12.58
CA ARG A 29 -13.64 7.75 14.02
C ARG A 29 -12.56 8.61 14.63
N GLY A 30 -11.54 8.96 13.86
CA GLY A 30 -10.44 9.74 14.40
C GLY A 30 -9.61 8.97 15.40
N VAL A 31 -9.54 7.65 15.27
CA VAL A 31 -8.80 6.81 16.20
C VAL A 31 -7.37 6.67 15.74
N ASN A 32 -6.42 6.84 16.66
CA ASN A 32 -5.02 6.62 16.32
C ASN A 32 -4.82 5.13 16.03
N PHE A 33 -4.05 4.83 15.00
CA PHE A 33 -3.78 3.43 14.66
C PHE A 33 -2.42 3.31 13.99
N SER A 34 -1.95 2.09 13.88
CA SER A 34 -0.69 1.80 13.23
C SER A 34 -0.92 0.86 12.07
N VAL A 35 -0.09 1.00 11.05
CA VAL A 35 -0.16 0.15 9.87
C VAL A 35 1.22 -0.42 9.61
N MET A 36 1.28 -1.71 9.43
CA MET A 36 2.54 -2.37 9.05
C MET A 36 2.45 -2.67 7.57
N ALA A 37 3.42 -2.25 6.80
CA ALA A 37 3.41 -2.41 5.35
C ALA A 37 4.73 -2.99 4.85
N ASN A 38 4.69 -3.59 3.67
CA ASN A 38 5.89 -4.14 3.04
C ASN A 38 6.73 -2.98 2.55
N LEU A 39 7.91 -2.84 3.12
CA LEU A 39 8.78 -1.70 2.86
C LEU A 39 9.09 -1.47 1.37
N PRO A 40 9.41 -2.48 0.60
CA PRO A 40 9.71 -2.25 -0.82
C PRO A 40 8.58 -1.62 -1.61
N LEU A 41 7.37 -1.68 -1.10
CA LEU A 41 6.21 -1.15 -1.80
C LEU A 41 5.81 0.23 -1.30
N VAL A 42 6.55 0.78 -0.36
CA VAL A 42 6.27 2.09 0.22
C VAL A 42 7.05 3.15 -0.53
N SER A 43 6.38 4.25 -0.85
CA SER A 43 7.02 5.39 -1.51
C SER A 43 7.13 6.55 -0.54
N PHE A 44 8.24 7.26 -0.62
CA PHE A 44 8.49 8.45 0.21
C PHE A 44 8.77 9.64 -0.70
N GLU A 45 8.03 10.71 -0.49
CA GLU A 45 8.20 11.90 -1.33
C GLU A 45 8.28 13.13 -0.43
N PRO A 46 9.42 13.77 -0.31
CA PRO A 46 10.68 13.43 -0.99
C PRO A 46 11.32 12.18 -0.41
N SER A 47 12.25 11.61 -1.15
CA SER A 47 12.94 10.40 -0.73
C SER A 47 13.64 10.65 0.59
N LEU A 48 13.67 9.62 1.43
CA LEU A 48 14.31 9.76 2.73
C LEU A 48 15.83 9.82 2.56
N PRO A 49 16.51 10.57 3.43
CA PRO A 49 17.98 10.57 3.41
C PRO A 49 18.52 9.17 3.66
N ASP A 50 19.68 8.88 3.11
CA ASP A 50 20.27 7.55 3.23
C ASP A 50 20.48 7.12 4.69
N GLU A 51 20.77 8.04 5.56
CA GLU A 51 20.96 7.70 6.96
C GLU A 51 19.67 7.16 7.56
N ILE A 52 18.53 7.65 7.10
CA ILE A 52 17.26 7.19 7.61
C ILE A 52 16.85 5.90 6.92
N SER A 53 16.89 5.88 5.60
CA SER A 53 16.47 4.69 4.88
C SER A 53 17.41 3.52 5.16
N GLY A 54 18.69 3.81 5.38
CA GLY A 54 19.64 2.77 5.68
C GLY A 54 19.45 2.14 7.04
N SER A 55 18.68 2.78 7.91
CA SER A 55 18.44 2.22 9.23
C SER A 55 17.31 1.19 9.22
N PHE A 56 16.57 1.09 8.12
CA PHE A 56 15.48 0.13 8.03
C PHE A 56 16.08 -1.25 7.76
N SER A 57 15.99 -2.13 8.72
CA SER A 57 16.61 -3.45 8.61
C SER A 57 15.63 -4.56 8.36
N MET A 58 14.33 -4.27 8.42
CA MET A 58 13.30 -5.29 8.24
C MET A 58 12.60 -5.09 6.91
N PRO A 59 12.04 -6.15 6.35
CA PRO A 59 11.29 -6.02 5.10
C PRO A 59 9.94 -5.34 5.27
N VAL A 60 9.54 -5.08 6.52
CA VAL A 60 8.28 -4.39 6.79
C VAL A 60 8.57 -3.18 7.64
N ILE A 61 7.68 -2.21 7.57
CA ILE A 61 7.83 -0.99 8.34
C ILE A 61 6.48 -0.67 8.98
N MET A 62 6.50 -0.18 10.21
CA MET A 62 5.27 0.19 10.90
C MET A 62 5.16 1.69 10.99
N PHE A 63 4.03 2.21 10.61
CA PHE A 63 3.73 3.64 10.72
C PHE A 63 2.64 3.84 11.75
N SER A 64 2.85 4.78 12.66
CA SER A 64 1.84 5.12 13.65
C SER A 64 1.19 6.43 13.22
N LEU A 65 -0.11 6.39 13.03
CA LEU A 65 -0.86 7.56 12.60
C LEU A 65 -1.58 8.18 13.78
N GLY A 66 -1.20 9.37 14.11
CA GLY A 66 -1.82 10.13 15.18
C GLY A 66 -1.52 11.60 14.94
N GLY A 67 -2.31 12.48 15.54
CA GLY A 67 -2.09 13.92 15.41
C GLY A 67 -2.11 14.36 13.96
N TYR A 68 -1.12 15.13 13.58
CA TYR A 68 -1.04 15.67 12.23
C TYR A 68 -0.96 14.59 11.16
N THR A 69 -0.22 13.52 11.43
CA THR A 69 -0.10 12.42 10.48
C THR A 69 -1.47 11.83 10.18
N LEU A 70 -2.26 11.63 11.23
CA LEU A 70 -3.60 11.09 11.05
C LEU A 70 -4.47 12.07 10.26
N GLU A 71 -4.36 13.36 10.56
CA GLU A 71 -5.14 14.35 9.86
C GLU A 71 -4.76 14.48 8.40
N SER A 72 -3.50 14.21 8.09
CA SER A 72 -3.02 14.32 6.71
C SER A 72 -3.38 13.11 5.87
N ALA A 73 -3.92 12.07 6.48
CA ALA A 73 -4.16 10.81 5.77
C ALA A 73 -5.18 10.96 4.65
N ARG A 74 -4.89 10.34 3.53
CA ARG A 74 -5.79 10.31 2.38
C ARG A 74 -5.92 8.86 1.95
N LEU A 75 -7.15 8.42 1.86
CA LEU A 75 -7.44 7.03 1.51
C LEU A 75 -8.22 6.98 0.20
N THR A 76 -7.72 6.17 -0.72
CA THR A 76 -8.48 5.86 -1.92
C THR A 76 -8.72 4.36 -1.92
N GLN A 77 -9.42 3.86 -2.89
CA GLN A 77 -9.66 2.43 -2.96
C GLN A 77 -8.39 1.65 -3.24
N ASP A 78 -7.33 2.32 -3.68
CA ASP A 78 -6.10 1.65 -4.05
C ASP A 78 -4.94 1.91 -3.12
N GLU A 79 -4.92 3.03 -2.44
CA GLU A 79 -3.75 3.36 -1.63
C GLU A 79 -4.05 4.26 -0.45
N LEU A 80 -3.14 4.26 0.49
CA LEU A 80 -3.17 5.15 1.64
C LEU A 80 -1.94 6.04 1.54
N SER A 81 -2.12 7.33 1.83
CA SER A 81 -0.98 8.25 1.89
C SER A 81 -1.14 9.17 3.09
N PHE A 82 -0.04 9.66 3.61
CA PHE A 82 -0.05 10.57 4.74
C PHE A 82 1.31 11.23 4.87
N GLU A 83 1.39 12.30 5.65
CA GLU A 83 2.65 12.97 5.89
C GLU A 83 3.19 12.55 7.24
N ALA A 84 4.47 12.28 7.31
CA ALA A 84 5.10 11.86 8.54
C ALA A 84 6.51 12.41 8.62
N GLY A 85 7.04 12.52 9.83
CA GLY A 85 8.40 12.96 10.04
C GLY A 85 9.28 11.80 10.42
N PHE A 86 10.51 11.80 9.96
CA PHE A 86 11.43 10.70 10.17
C PHE A 86 12.77 11.18 10.73
N GLY A 87 13.36 10.37 11.58
CA GLY A 87 14.69 10.66 12.10
C GLY A 87 14.68 11.72 13.19
N SER A 88 15.84 12.00 13.70
CA SER A 88 15.98 12.94 14.82
C SER A 88 15.63 14.36 14.41
N GLU A 89 15.75 14.68 13.12
CA GLU A 89 15.43 16.00 12.65
C GLU A 89 14.02 16.10 12.07
N ASN A 90 13.24 15.06 12.25
CA ASN A 90 11.86 15.05 11.81
C ASN A 90 11.73 15.38 10.33
N PHE A 91 12.47 14.68 9.51
CA PHE A 91 12.44 14.90 8.06
C PHE A 91 11.05 14.59 7.53
N ALA A 92 10.38 15.58 6.96
CA ALA A 92 9.00 15.40 6.51
C ALA A 92 8.93 14.75 5.14
N SER A 93 8.07 13.77 5.01
CA SER A 93 7.89 13.07 3.76
C SER A 93 6.44 12.63 3.64
N VAL A 94 5.92 12.61 2.41
CA VAL A 94 4.62 12.03 2.17
C VAL A 94 4.84 10.56 1.88
N VAL A 95 4.21 9.73 2.68
CA VAL A 95 4.33 8.28 2.56
C VAL A 95 3.12 7.77 1.81
N SER A 96 3.31 6.87 0.87
CA SER A 96 2.18 6.24 0.20
C SER A 96 2.48 4.79 -0.10
N PHE A 97 1.46 3.97 -0.09
CA PHE A 97 1.62 2.56 -0.45
C PHE A 97 0.26 1.99 -0.84
N PRO A 98 0.29 0.97 -1.69
CA PRO A 98 -0.97 0.35 -2.08
C PRO A 98 -1.56 -0.42 -0.90
N LEU A 99 -2.86 -0.52 -0.85
CA LEU A 99 -3.51 -1.20 0.27
C LEU A 99 -3.14 -2.67 0.34
N GLY A 100 -2.81 -3.26 -0.80
CA GLY A 100 -2.36 -4.66 -0.79
C GLY A 100 -1.03 -4.87 -0.09
N ALA A 101 -0.26 -3.79 0.11
CA ALA A 101 1.01 -3.88 0.80
C ALA A 101 0.85 -3.90 2.32
N VAL A 102 -0.36 -3.63 2.82
CA VAL A 102 -0.62 -3.60 4.25
C VAL A 102 -0.60 -5.03 4.79
N VAL A 103 0.21 -5.25 5.81
CA VAL A 103 0.34 -6.56 6.44
C VAL A 103 -0.58 -6.67 7.66
N GLN A 104 -0.61 -5.62 8.46
CA GLN A 104 -1.44 -5.59 9.66
C GLN A 104 -1.89 -4.18 9.96
N ILE A 105 -3.02 -4.09 10.65
CA ILE A 105 -3.50 -2.82 11.19
C ILE A 105 -3.65 -3.04 12.68
N LEU A 106 -3.11 -2.13 13.49
CA LEU A 106 -3.10 -2.29 14.93
C LEU A 106 -3.70 -1.05 15.61
N VAL A 107 -4.39 -1.29 16.72
CA VAL A 107 -4.87 -0.21 17.57
C VAL A 107 -4.36 -0.54 18.97
N GLU A 108 -3.65 0.43 19.58
CA GLU A 108 -3.07 0.23 20.91
C GLU A 108 -2.19 -1.03 20.95
N ASN A 109 -1.42 -1.22 19.89
CA ASN A 109 -0.48 -2.34 19.76
C ASN A 109 -1.15 -3.71 19.62
N SER A 110 -2.45 -3.73 19.41
CA SER A 110 -3.14 -5.00 19.20
C SER A 110 -3.57 -5.10 17.75
N PRO A 111 -3.22 -6.16 17.06
CA PRO A 111 -3.65 -6.31 15.67
C PRO A 111 -5.15 -6.46 15.62
N ILE A 112 -5.79 -5.70 14.78
CA ILE A 112 -7.22 -5.81 14.57
C ILE A 112 -7.52 -6.33 13.16
N LEU A 113 -6.52 -6.36 12.30
CA LEU A 113 -6.66 -6.92 10.97
C LEU A 113 -5.31 -7.44 10.51
N VAL A 114 -5.29 -8.64 9.97
CA VAL A 114 -4.09 -9.22 9.40
C VAL A 114 -4.41 -9.61 7.96
N ASN A 115 -3.56 -9.20 7.04
CA ASN A 115 -3.76 -9.48 5.62
C ASN A 115 -2.90 -10.71 5.28
N PHE A 116 -3.56 -11.79 4.96
CA PHE A 116 -2.88 -13.04 4.66
C PHE A 116 -2.59 -13.25 3.18
N SER A 117 -3.06 -12.34 2.33
CA SER A 117 -2.84 -12.54 0.90
C SER A 117 -1.41 -12.19 0.52
N ILE A 118 -0.99 -12.74 -0.62
CA ILE A 118 0.33 -12.44 -1.15
C ILE A 118 0.15 -11.33 -2.16
N TYR A 119 0.70 -10.16 -1.85
CA TYR A 119 0.53 -9.00 -2.73
C TYR A 119 1.41 -9.11 -3.96
N LYS A 120 0.84 -8.86 -5.12
CA LYS A 120 1.59 -8.84 -6.36
C LYS A 120 1.58 -7.43 -6.88
N PRO A 121 2.74 -6.85 -7.09
CA PRO A 121 2.84 -5.46 -7.52
C PRO A 121 2.14 -5.24 -8.83
N LYS A 122 1.38 -4.18 -8.88
CA LYS A 122 0.64 -3.86 -10.04
C LYS A 122 1.51 -3.57 -11.22
N GLU A 123 2.68 -3.07 -11.01
CA GLU A 123 3.57 -2.82 -12.02
C GLU A 123 3.93 -3.99 -12.82
N LYS A 124 4.07 -5.12 -12.24
CA LYS A 124 4.34 -6.32 -12.93
C LYS A 124 3.22 -6.65 -13.82
N GLN A 125 2.04 -6.43 -13.34
CA GLN A 125 0.89 -6.72 -14.13
C GLN A 125 0.77 -5.73 -15.24
N VAL A 126 1.19 -4.53 -14.96
CA VAL A 126 1.10 -3.49 -15.95
C VAL A 126 2.13 -3.76 -17.02
N ASP A 127 3.28 -4.26 -16.68
CA ASP A 127 4.27 -4.56 -17.67
C ASP A 127 3.77 -5.67 -18.54
N HIS A 128 3.12 -6.57 -17.96
CA HIS A 128 2.49 -7.62 -18.66
C HIS A 128 1.44 -6.96 -19.49
N ALA A 129 0.73 -6.08 -18.90
CA ALA A 129 -0.31 -5.42 -19.59
C ALA A 129 0.25 -4.50 -20.62
N LYS A 130 1.36 -3.94 -20.38
CA LYS A 130 1.93 -3.08 -21.33
C LYS A 130 2.33 -3.86 -22.46
N LYS A 131 2.78 -4.98 -22.22
CA LYS A 131 3.01 -5.89 -23.19
C LYS A 131 1.71 -6.33 -23.66
N SER A 132 0.87 -6.61 -22.75
CA SER A 132 -0.44 -7.01 -23.08
C SER A 132 -1.16 -5.86 -23.64
N ALA A 133 -0.98 -4.72 -23.10
CA ALA A 133 -1.72 -3.60 -23.59
C ALA A 133 -1.13 -3.16 -24.87
N SER A 134 0.06 -3.38 -25.05
CA SER A 134 0.59 -3.08 -26.30
C SER A 134 0.23 -4.24 -27.14
N VAL A 135 0.12 -5.34 -26.56
CA VAL A 135 -0.36 -6.47 -27.23
C VAL A 135 -1.84 -6.25 -27.29
N PHE A 136 -2.39 -5.72 -26.26
CA PHE A 136 -3.74 -5.49 -26.13
C PHE A 136 -4.14 -4.37 -26.97
N LEU A 137 -3.36 -3.39 -27.08
CA LEU A 137 -3.63 -2.30 -27.89
C LEU A 137 -3.21 -2.61 -29.25
N GLN A 138 -2.26 -3.49 -29.37
CA GLN A 138 -1.85 -3.91 -30.62
C GLN A 138 -2.72 -4.94 -31.01
N ASN A 139 -3.18 -5.57 -30.10
CA ASN A 139 -4.08 -6.56 -30.27
C ASN A 139 -5.19 -5.77 -30.65
N PRO A 140 -5.67 -5.89 -31.74
CA PRO A 140 -6.70 -5.06 -32.20
C PRO A 140 -7.76 -4.86 -31.28
N LYS A 141 -8.01 -5.70 -30.46
CA LYS A 141 -9.04 -5.50 -29.64
C LYS A 141 -8.68 -4.57 -28.65
N ASN A 142 -7.49 -4.33 -28.43
CA ASN A 142 -7.20 -3.53 -27.38
C ASN A 142 -6.45 -2.38 -27.74
N LYS A 143 -5.79 -2.51 -28.74
CA LYS A 143 -5.02 -1.51 -29.09
C LYS A 143 -5.66 -0.36 -29.02
N ASP A 144 -6.66 -0.39 -29.14
CA ASP A 144 -7.34 0.72 -29.06
C ASP A 144 -7.82 0.90 -27.73
N ILE A 145 -7.51 0.24 -26.98
CA ILE A 145 -7.97 0.41 -25.74
C ILE A 145 -7.20 1.35 -25.08
N PHE A 146 -6.25 1.53 -25.49
CA PHE A 146 -5.49 2.47 -24.89
C PHE A 146 -5.15 3.50 -25.78
N LYS A 147 -4.98 2.90 -26.48
CA LYS A 147 -4.46 3.10 -27.09
C LYS A 147 -4.42 3.88 -26.98
N LYS A 148 -4.26 3.24 -26.78
CA LYS A 148 -4.06 3.09 -26.74
C LYS A 148 -4.13 3.36 -26.51
N LYS A 149 -3.98 3.54 -26.61
CA LYS A 149 -3.67 3.14 -26.46
C LYS A 149 -3.42 3.31 -26.49
#